data_1a12a38bf89e1daa8b8371aeac215a46
#
_entry.id   1a12a38bf89e1daa8b8371aeac215a46
#
_cell.length_a   1.000
_cell.length_b   1.000
_cell.length_c   1.000
_cell.angle_alpha   90.00
_cell.angle_beta   90.00
_cell.angle_gamma   90.00
#
_symmetry.space_group_name_H-M   'P 1'
#
loop_
_entity.id
_entity.type
_entity.pdbx_description
1 polymer ?
#
loop_
_entity_poly.entity_id
_entity_poly.type
_entity_poly.pdbx_seq_one_letter_code
_entity_poly.pdbx_strand_id
1 'polypeptide(L)'
;MDNIRFIKPTDLHAEMLRLRQEQQMDFLECLTGMDWGETTDKDTPDTPRGLGVVYHLESTTTGERLVVRTATLDRENAELPSVSDIWKAADFLEREVYDFYGIIFIGHPDMRRLYLRNDWVGYPMRKDNDPEKDNPLRMDNEETIDTTTELALNPDGTIKNKELVLFGDEEYVVNIGPQHPATHGVMRFRVSLEGETIEKIDANCGYIHRGIEKMCESLTYPQTLALTDRLDYLGAHQNRHALCACIEQAMGIEVSDRVKYIRTIMDLSLIHI
;
A
#
# COMPACT_ATOMS: atom_id res chain seq x y z
N MET A 1 -9.79 -13.43 -18.06
CA MET A 1 -8.37 -13.05 -17.84
C MET A 1 -8.37 -11.55 -17.77
N ASP A 2 -7.85 -11.00 -16.70
CA ASP A 2 -7.79 -9.56 -16.54
C ASP A 2 -6.96 -8.96 -17.68
N ASN A 3 -7.44 -7.85 -18.25
CA ASN A 3 -6.73 -7.13 -19.29
C ASN A 3 -5.51 -6.46 -18.63
N ILE A 4 -4.31 -7.00 -18.84
CA ILE A 4 -3.07 -6.46 -18.27
C ILE A 4 -2.41 -5.57 -19.30
N ARG A 5 -2.10 -4.35 -18.91
CA ARG A 5 -1.42 -3.36 -19.76
C ARG A 5 -0.15 -2.86 -19.09
N PHE A 6 0.97 -2.89 -19.80
CA PHE A 6 2.21 -2.26 -19.35
C PHE A 6 2.32 -0.85 -19.92
N ILE A 7 2.57 0.13 -19.04
CA ILE A 7 2.74 1.54 -19.42
C ILE A 7 4.12 2.00 -18.93
N LYS A 8 4.85 2.69 -19.80
CA LYS A 8 6.15 3.27 -19.43
C LYS A 8 5.97 4.39 -18.42
N PRO A 9 6.93 4.58 -17.51
CA PRO A 9 6.88 5.68 -16.52
C PRO A 9 6.61 7.06 -17.14
N THR A 10 7.22 7.35 -18.28
CA THR A 10 7.07 8.63 -18.99
C THR A 10 5.64 8.93 -19.45
N ASP A 11 4.88 7.90 -19.75
CA ASP A 11 3.55 8.01 -20.34
C ASP A 11 2.45 7.72 -19.31
N LEU A 12 2.85 7.32 -18.10
CA LEU A 12 1.95 6.81 -17.08
C LEU A 12 0.81 7.78 -16.74
N HIS A 13 1.12 9.01 -16.34
CA HIS A 13 0.10 9.97 -15.93
C HIS A 13 -0.88 10.30 -17.06
N ALA A 14 -0.38 10.51 -18.27
CA ALA A 14 -1.22 10.84 -19.43
C ALA A 14 -2.17 9.68 -19.78
N GLU A 15 -1.66 8.44 -19.78
CA GLU A 15 -2.47 7.26 -20.07
C GLU A 15 -3.50 6.98 -18.94
N MET A 16 -3.13 7.18 -17.68
CA MET A 16 -4.03 7.02 -16.53
C MET A 16 -5.17 8.03 -16.59
N LEU A 17 -4.87 9.28 -16.94
CA LEU A 17 -5.88 10.32 -17.15
C LEU A 17 -6.83 9.95 -18.29
N ARG A 18 -6.30 9.42 -19.40
CA ARG A 18 -7.08 8.94 -20.54
C ARG A 18 -7.99 7.76 -20.15
N LEU A 19 -7.47 6.79 -19.39
CA LEU A 19 -8.26 5.65 -18.90
C LEU A 19 -9.44 6.12 -18.06
N ARG A 20 -9.24 7.11 -17.19
CA ARG A 20 -10.31 7.68 -16.39
C ARG A 20 -11.35 8.42 -17.23
N GLN A 21 -10.91 9.26 -18.18
CA GLN A 21 -11.80 10.13 -18.94
C GLN A 21 -12.51 9.43 -20.10
N GLU A 22 -11.78 8.61 -20.87
CA GLU A 22 -12.30 7.99 -22.10
C GLU A 22 -12.86 6.58 -21.85
N GLN A 23 -12.25 5.80 -20.94
CA GLN A 23 -12.66 4.41 -20.66
C GLN A 23 -13.45 4.29 -19.35
N GLN A 24 -13.77 5.41 -18.72
CA GLN A 24 -14.57 5.47 -17.49
C GLN A 24 -14.02 4.59 -16.35
N MET A 25 -12.70 4.45 -16.26
CA MET A 25 -12.04 3.77 -15.14
C MET A 25 -12.06 4.71 -13.92
N ASP A 26 -13.21 4.81 -13.29
CA ASP A 26 -13.50 5.80 -12.25
C ASP A 26 -13.08 5.34 -10.86
N PHE A 27 -12.83 4.06 -10.67
CA PHE A 27 -12.45 3.47 -9.39
C PHE A 27 -11.05 2.86 -9.42
N LEU A 28 -10.17 3.33 -8.52
CA LEU A 28 -8.89 2.71 -8.20
C LEU A 28 -9.11 1.74 -7.05
N GLU A 29 -9.22 0.45 -7.36
CA GLU A 29 -9.46 -0.62 -6.39
C GLU A 29 -8.24 -0.84 -5.50
N CYS A 30 -7.05 -0.89 -6.11
CA CYS A 30 -5.78 -1.13 -5.42
C CYS A 30 -4.61 -0.53 -6.19
N LEU A 31 -3.60 -0.09 -5.46
CA LEU A 31 -2.30 0.29 -5.95
C LEU A 31 -1.26 -0.36 -5.03
N THR A 32 -0.34 -1.14 -5.56
CA THR A 32 0.67 -1.82 -4.76
C THR A 32 2.04 -1.77 -5.42
N GLY A 33 3.08 -1.63 -4.59
CA GLY A 33 4.47 -1.72 -5.04
C GLY A 33 4.88 -3.15 -5.34
N MET A 34 5.80 -3.31 -6.27
CA MET A 34 6.38 -4.59 -6.63
C MET A 34 7.88 -4.46 -6.88
N ASP A 35 8.62 -5.46 -6.41
CA ASP A 35 10.01 -5.68 -6.78
C ASP A 35 10.11 -6.94 -7.65
N TRP A 36 10.23 -6.75 -8.97
CA TRP A 36 10.38 -7.86 -9.92
C TRP A 36 11.82 -8.39 -10.02
N GLY A 37 12.78 -7.71 -9.36
CA GLY A 37 14.19 -8.03 -9.51
C GLY A 37 14.77 -7.53 -10.84
N GLU A 38 16.04 -7.85 -11.09
CA GLU A 38 16.77 -7.38 -12.27
C GLU A 38 16.69 -8.34 -13.46
N THR A 39 16.52 -9.62 -13.18
CA THR A 39 16.48 -10.67 -14.21
C THR A 39 15.21 -11.51 -14.10
N THR A 40 14.60 -11.80 -15.23
CA THR A 40 13.56 -12.81 -15.33
C THR A 40 14.04 -13.92 -16.29
N ASP A 41 13.80 -15.18 -15.93
CA ASP A 41 14.13 -16.34 -16.78
C ASP A 41 13.33 -16.38 -18.10
N LYS A 42 12.37 -15.48 -18.25
CA LYS A 42 11.52 -15.37 -19.43
C LYS A 42 11.44 -13.90 -19.86
N ASP A 43 12.42 -13.48 -20.64
CA ASP A 43 12.44 -12.15 -21.24
C ASP A 43 11.38 -12.02 -22.31
N THR A 44 10.19 -11.54 -21.93
CA THR A 44 9.23 -10.97 -22.86
C THR A 44 9.30 -9.46 -22.78
N PRO A 45 9.11 -8.72 -23.89
CA PRO A 45 9.16 -7.25 -23.89
C PRO A 45 8.22 -6.59 -22.88
N ASP A 46 7.15 -7.29 -22.50
CA ASP A 46 6.10 -6.81 -21.59
C ASP A 46 6.26 -7.30 -20.14
N THR A 47 7.38 -7.95 -19.81
CA THR A 47 7.65 -8.37 -18.44
C THR A 47 8.27 -7.22 -17.66
N PRO A 48 7.63 -6.71 -16.60
CA PRO A 48 8.20 -5.64 -15.79
C PRO A 48 9.47 -6.12 -15.09
N ARG A 49 10.44 -5.22 -14.94
CA ARG A 49 11.72 -5.44 -14.25
C ARG A 49 12.00 -4.29 -13.31
N GLY A 50 12.80 -4.56 -12.27
CA GLY A 50 13.17 -3.56 -11.28
C GLY A 50 12.06 -3.28 -10.29
N LEU A 51 11.93 -2.04 -9.89
CA LEU A 51 10.90 -1.57 -8.97
C LEU A 51 9.75 -0.95 -9.75
N GLY A 52 8.53 -1.17 -9.30
CA GLY A 52 7.38 -0.55 -9.93
C GLY A 52 6.08 -0.75 -9.19
N VAL A 53 5.01 -0.49 -9.88
CA VAL A 53 3.66 -0.42 -9.31
C VAL A 53 2.66 -1.15 -10.18
N VAL A 54 1.71 -1.79 -9.53
CA VAL A 54 0.54 -2.41 -10.12
C VAL A 54 -0.70 -1.65 -9.68
N TYR A 55 -1.49 -1.21 -10.63
CA TYR A 55 -2.76 -0.53 -10.43
C TYR A 55 -3.90 -1.45 -10.84
N HIS A 56 -4.88 -1.61 -9.99
CA HIS A 56 -6.14 -2.29 -10.31
C HIS A 56 -7.23 -1.23 -10.48
N LEU A 57 -7.73 -1.11 -11.68
CA LEU A 57 -8.75 -0.14 -12.06
C LEU A 57 -10.06 -0.85 -12.39
N GLU A 58 -11.16 -0.26 -12.01
CA GLU A 58 -12.50 -0.74 -12.32
C GLU A 58 -13.38 0.41 -12.79
N SER A 59 -14.24 0.14 -13.75
CA SER A 59 -15.34 1.02 -14.12
C SER A 59 -16.58 0.62 -13.33
N THR A 60 -17.02 1.49 -12.42
CA THR A 60 -18.24 1.24 -11.63
C THR A 60 -19.52 1.22 -12.50
N THR A 61 -19.42 1.78 -13.72
CA THR A 61 -20.56 1.83 -14.67
C THR A 61 -20.65 0.56 -15.51
N THR A 62 -19.51 0.07 -16.04
CA THR A 62 -19.50 -1.06 -16.96
C THR A 62 -19.11 -2.39 -16.28
N GLY A 63 -18.48 -2.32 -15.09
CA GLY A 63 -17.90 -3.47 -14.40
C GLY A 63 -16.61 -3.98 -15.08
N GLU A 64 -16.06 -3.24 -16.03
CA GLU A 64 -14.81 -3.60 -16.69
C GLU A 64 -13.63 -3.39 -15.74
N ARG A 65 -12.71 -4.37 -15.72
CA ARG A 65 -11.49 -4.34 -14.91
C ARG A 65 -10.25 -4.29 -15.78
N LEU A 66 -9.28 -3.50 -15.34
CA LEU A 66 -7.99 -3.33 -16.02
C LEU A 66 -6.86 -3.34 -14.99
N VAL A 67 -5.83 -4.12 -15.27
CA VAL A 67 -4.59 -4.09 -14.49
C VAL A 67 -3.52 -3.34 -15.27
N VAL A 68 -3.02 -2.27 -14.68
CA VAL A 68 -1.91 -1.49 -15.26
C VAL A 68 -0.65 -1.77 -14.46
N ARG A 69 0.46 -1.99 -15.17
CA ARG A 69 1.78 -2.19 -14.59
C ARG A 69 2.74 -1.15 -15.14
N THR A 70 3.58 -0.63 -14.27
CA THR A 70 4.70 0.25 -14.63
C THR A 70 5.92 -0.11 -13.81
N ALA A 71 7.11 0.06 -14.34
CA ALA A 71 8.34 -0.27 -13.64
C ALA A 71 9.51 0.60 -14.11
N THR A 72 10.48 0.80 -13.23
CA THR A 72 11.76 1.44 -13.50
C THR A 72 12.92 0.51 -13.12
N LEU A 73 13.99 0.56 -13.89
CA LEU A 73 15.23 -0.19 -13.59
C LEU A 73 16.13 0.57 -12.62
N ASP A 74 15.92 1.87 -12.46
CA ASP A 74 16.68 2.67 -11.52
C ASP A 74 16.20 2.37 -10.10
N ARG A 75 17.01 1.62 -9.36
CA ARG A 75 16.70 1.23 -7.98
C ARG A 75 17.11 2.28 -6.95
N GLU A 76 18.09 3.11 -7.29
CA GLU A 76 18.59 4.16 -6.40
C GLU A 76 17.67 5.38 -6.45
N ASN A 77 17.23 5.75 -7.67
CA ASN A 77 16.35 6.90 -7.89
C ASN A 77 15.05 6.44 -8.58
N ALA A 78 14.32 5.55 -7.92
CA ALA A 78 13.06 5.04 -8.45
C ALA A 78 11.98 6.14 -8.41
N GLU A 79 11.63 6.68 -9.57
CA GLU A 79 10.67 7.76 -9.71
C GLU A 79 9.54 7.38 -10.66
N LEU A 80 8.31 7.71 -10.26
CA LEU A 80 7.10 7.57 -11.06
C LEU A 80 6.23 8.82 -10.93
N PRO A 81 5.47 9.21 -11.95
CA PRO A 81 4.50 10.28 -11.77
C PRO A 81 3.36 9.84 -10.85
N SER A 82 2.93 10.75 -9.97
CA SER A 82 1.76 10.55 -9.10
C SER A 82 0.46 10.53 -9.91
N VAL A 83 -0.51 9.77 -9.44
CA VAL A 83 -1.89 9.74 -9.93
C VAL A 83 -2.90 10.16 -8.87
N SER A 84 -2.44 10.77 -7.78
CA SER A 84 -3.28 11.23 -6.66
C SER A 84 -4.23 12.40 -7.03
N ASP A 85 -3.91 13.13 -8.09
CA ASP A 85 -4.79 14.13 -8.70
C ASP A 85 -5.94 13.50 -9.51
N ILE A 86 -5.72 12.28 -10.04
CA ILE A 86 -6.71 11.51 -10.79
C ILE A 86 -7.64 10.75 -9.84
N TRP A 87 -7.07 10.00 -8.88
CA TRP A 87 -7.82 9.23 -7.86
C TRP A 87 -7.34 9.58 -6.47
N LYS A 88 -8.22 10.09 -5.63
CA LYS A 88 -7.87 10.45 -4.24
C LYS A 88 -7.39 9.27 -3.41
N ALA A 89 -7.84 8.06 -3.72
CA ALA A 89 -7.37 6.84 -3.06
C ALA A 89 -5.87 6.59 -3.25
N ALA A 90 -5.27 7.09 -4.33
CA ALA A 90 -3.86 6.95 -4.61
C ALA A 90 -2.96 7.65 -3.58
N ASP A 91 -3.43 8.71 -2.92
CA ASP A 91 -2.65 9.47 -1.94
C ASP A 91 -1.98 8.54 -0.90
N PHE A 92 -2.76 7.81 -0.12
CA PHE A 92 -2.23 6.90 0.90
C PHE A 92 -1.52 5.68 0.32
N LEU A 93 -2.00 5.16 -0.80
CA LEU A 93 -1.41 3.98 -1.44
C LEU A 93 -0.03 4.29 -2.06
N GLU A 94 0.16 5.46 -2.64
CA GLU A 94 1.47 5.91 -3.13
C GLU A 94 2.45 6.13 -1.98
N ARG A 95 2.00 6.67 -0.85
CA ARG A 95 2.81 6.80 0.36
C ARG A 95 3.22 5.44 0.93
N GLU A 96 2.33 4.45 0.89
CA GLU A 96 2.67 3.07 1.28
C GLU A 96 3.77 2.50 0.38
N VAL A 97 3.64 2.67 -0.93
CA VAL A 97 4.66 2.20 -1.89
C VAL A 97 5.99 2.91 -1.67
N TYR A 98 5.97 4.23 -1.44
CA TYR A 98 7.18 4.97 -1.07
C TYR A 98 7.81 4.41 0.20
N ASP A 99 7.02 4.20 1.24
CA ASP A 99 7.47 3.76 2.55
C ASP A 99 8.16 2.38 2.49
N PHE A 100 7.63 1.46 1.72
CA PHE A 100 8.11 0.08 1.65
C PHE A 100 9.09 -0.22 0.52
N TYR A 101 9.01 0.51 -0.59
CA TYR A 101 9.83 0.26 -1.78
C TYR A 101 10.74 1.43 -2.16
N GLY A 102 10.52 2.62 -1.59
CA GLY A 102 11.31 3.81 -1.91
C GLY A 102 11.07 4.35 -3.32
N ILE A 103 9.90 4.10 -3.89
CA ILE A 103 9.48 4.70 -5.15
C ILE A 103 8.91 6.08 -4.86
N ILE A 104 9.50 7.11 -5.45
CA ILE A 104 9.09 8.50 -5.25
C ILE A 104 8.07 8.87 -6.31
N PHE A 105 6.91 9.37 -5.88
CA PHE A 105 5.84 9.81 -6.77
C PHE A 105 5.92 11.31 -7.03
N ILE A 106 6.38 11.68 -8.22
CA ILE A 106 6.55 13.08 -8.61
C ILE A 106 5.18 13.76 -8.75
N GLY A 107 5.02 14.87 -8.04
CA GLY A 107 3.75 15.62 -8.01
C GLY A 107 2.78 15.18 -6.89
N HIS A 108 3.15 14.19 -6.08
CA HIS A 108 2.36 13.84 -4.90
C HIS A 108 2.37 14.99 -3.88
N PRO A 109 1.21 15.33 -3.26
CA PRO A 109 1.13 16.47 -2.35
C PRO A 109 1.83 16.26 -0.99
N ASP A 110 1.92 14.99 -0.53
CA ASP A 110 2.45 14.65 0.80
C ASP A 110 3.22 13.33 0.76
N MET A 111 4.51 13.35 0.39
CA MET A 111 5.33 12.15 0.23
C MET A 111 6.09 11.77 1.51
N ARG A 112 5.38 11.71 2.64
CA ARG A 112 5.91 11.25 3.93
C ARG A 112 5.72 9.75 4.14
N ARG A 113 6.55 9.13 5.00
CA ARG A 113 6.31 7.76 5.46
C ARG A 113 4.93 7.64 6.13
N LEU A 114 4.33 6.49 6.02
CA LEU A 114 2.98 6.22 6.53
C LEU A 114 2.99 5.19 7.68
N TYR A 115 3.71 4.09 7.51
CA TYR A 115 3.73 2.95 8.43
C TYR A 115 5.01 2.85 9.24
N LEU A 116 6.16 3.13 8.62
CA LEU A 116 7.45 3.02 9.26
C LEU A 116 7.79 4.30 10.03
N ARG A 117 8.68 4.17 11.00
CA ARG A 117 9.22 5.31 11.73
C ARG A 117 10.11 6.15 10.80
N ASN A 118 10.23 7.43 11.08
CA ASN A 118 11.04 8.34 10.26
C ASN A 118 12.54 7.99 10.27
N ASP A 119 13.01 7.36 11.35
CA ASP A 119 14.41 6.90 11.51
C ASP A 119 14.67 5.51 10.91
N TRP A 120 13.70 4.92 10.25
CA TRP A 120 13.87 3.63 9.58
C TRP A 120 14.82 3.74 8.40
N VAL A 121 15.83 2.87 8.35
CA VAL A 121 16.82 2.82 7.26
C VAL A 121 16.39 1.81 6.22
N GLY A 122 16.43 2.20 4.94
CA GLY A 122 16.09 1.33 3.81
C GLY A 122 14.59 1.14 3.58
N TYR A 123 14.26 0.12 2.78
CA TYR A 123 12.92 -0.17 2.31
C TYR A 123 12.64 -1.66 2.44
N PRO A 124 11.84 -2.09 3.43
CA PRO A 124 11.78 -3.49 3.87
C PRO A 124 11.18 -4.46 2.87
N MET A 125 10.37 -4.00 1.93
CA MET A 125 9.73 -4.88 0.93
C MET A 125 10.61 -5.13 -0.30
N ARG A 126 11.70 -4.40 -0.46
CA ARG A 126 12.68 -4.69 -1.51
C ARG A 126 13.33 -6.07 -1.29
N LYS A 127 13.68 -6.74 -2.38
CA LYS A 127 14.38 -8.03 -2.35
C LYS A 127 15.84 -7.93 -1.95
N ASP A 128 16.44 -6.75 -2.11
CA ASP A 128 17.81 -6.42 -1.73
C ASP A 128 17.95 -5.87 -0.30
N ASN A 129 16.84 -5.71 0.43
CA ASN A 129 16.86 -5.24 1.81
C ASN A 129 17.33 -6.36 2.77
N ASP A 130 18.27 -6.02 3.64
CA ASP A 130 18.75 -6.87 4.73
C ASP A 130 18.32 -6.28 6.09
N PRO A 131 17.24 -6.78 6.68
CA PRO A 131 16.69 -6.19 7.91
C PRO A 131 17.62 -6.32 9.12
N GLU A 132 18.47 -7.34 9.17
CA GLU A 132 19.42 -7.52 10.28
C GLU A 132 20.54 -6.50 10.23
N LYS A 133 20.95 -6.12 9.04
CA LYS A 133 22.00 -5.14 8.80
C LYS A 133 21.49 -3.71 8.86
N ASP A 134 20.35 -3.45 8.22
CA ASP A 134 19.86 -2.10 7.99
C ASP A 134 19.07 -1.57 9.20
N ASN A 135 18.34 -2.44 9.89
CA ASN A 135 17.55 -2.08 11.06
C ASN A 135 17.74 -3.09 12.20
N PRO A 136 18.89 -3.10 12.87
CA PRO A 136 19.08 -3.93 14.04
C PRO A 136 18.03 -3.57 15.08
N LEU A 137 17.46 -4.60 15.75
CA LEU A 137 16.47 -4.42 16.81
C LEU A 137 16.99 -3.41 17.84
N ARG A 138 16.45 -2.20 17.80
CA ARG A 138 16.74 -1.18 18.81
C ARG A 138 15.83 -1.43 20.01
N MET A 139 16.44 -1.66 21.14
CA MET A 139 15.76 -1.75 22.43
C MET A 139 15.51 -0.38 23.06
N ASP A 140 15.73 0.69 22.33
CA ASP A 140 15.61 2.06 22.81
C ASP A 140 14.12 2.41 22.95
N ASN A 141 13.68 2.49 24.20
CA ASN A 141 12.32 2.83 24.58
C ASN A 141 11.97 4.32 24.42
N GLU A 142 12.85 5.10 23.85
CA GLU A 142 12.58 6.51 23.54
C GLU A 142 11.92 6.60 22.17
N GLU A 143 10.61 6.61 22.16
CA GLU A 143 9.84 7.20 21.09
C GLU A 143 10.18 8.70 21.06
N THR A 144 11.24 9.06 20.38
CA THR A 144 11.35 10.41 19.89
C THR A 144 10.21 10.59 18.90
N ILE A 145 9.15 11.22 19.37
CA ILE A 145 8.07 11.70 18.51
C ILE A 145 8.70 12.83 17.72
N ASP A 146 9.39 12.44 16.65
CA ASP A 146 9.94 13.41 15.74
C ASP A 146 8.77 13.98 14.93
N THR A 147 8.49 15.25 15.15
CA THR A 147 7.52 16.00 14.38
C THR A 147 8.10 16.45 13.04
N THR A 148 9.41 16.25 12.84
CA THR A 148 10.08 16.56 11.59
C THR A 148 9.75 15.48 10.55
N THR A 149 9.18 15.91 9.46
CA THR A 149 8.91 15.07 8.30
C THR A 149 10.15 15.00 7.44
N GLU A 150 10.71 13.80 7.27
CA GLU A 150 11.71 13.60 6.22
C GLU A 150 11.01 13.72 4.86
N LEU A 151 11.50 14.66 4.08
CA LEU A 151 11.00 14.92 2.74
C LEU A 151 11.79 14.09 1.73
N ALA A 152 11.10 13.62 0.68
CA ALA A 152 11.76 13.01 -0.45
C ALA A 152 12.72 14.02 -1.10
N LEU A 153 13.98 13.62 -1.25
CA LEU A 153 15.02 14.45 -1.84
C LEU A 153 15.28 14.10 -3.31
N ASN A 154 15.62 15.09 -4.10
CA ASN A 154 16.22 14.88 -5.41
C ASN A 154 17.65 14.34 -5.26
N PRO A 155 18.24 13.72 -6.32
CA PRO A 155 19.64 13.28 -6.29
C PRO A 155 20.64 14.39 -5.99
N ASP A 156 20.28 15.66 -6.27
CA ASP A 156 21.06 16.85 -5.97
C ASP A 156 20.88 17.37 -4.53
N GLY A 157 20.10 16.65 -3.70
CA GLY A 157 19.80 17.05 -2.33
C GLY A 157 18.69 18.09 -2.19
N THR A 158 18.06 18.53 -3.29
CA THR A 158 16.92 19.45 -3.24
C THR A 158 15.65 18.70 -2.88
N ILE A 159 14.74 19.36 -2.16
CA ILE A 159 13.47 18.78 -1.72
C ILE A 159 12.53 18.64 -2.93
N LYS A 160 12.06 17.41 -3.18
CA LYS A 160 11.13 17.12 -4.28
C LYS A 160 9.73 17.67 -4.03
N ASN A 161 9.30 17.64 -2.78
CA ASN A 161 8.01 18.15 -2.35
C ASN A 161 8.25 19.33 -1.39
N LYS A 162 7.30 20.25 -1.34
CA LYS A 162 7.36 21.34 -0.37
C LYS A 162 7.33 20.77 1.04
N GLU A 163 8.11 21.39 1.93
CA GLU A 163 8.04 21.15 3.37
C GLU A 163 6.58 21.28 3.84
N LEU A 164 6.04 20.18 4.35
CA LEU A 164 4.68 20.16 4.86
C LEU A 164 4.75 20.38 6.37
N VAL A 165 4.58 21.61 6.81
CA VAL A 165 4.27 21.91 8.20
C VAL A 165 2.79 21.61 8.41
N LEU A 166 2.48 20.44 8.98
CA LEU A 166 1.09 20.02 9.21
C LEU A 166 0.40 20.87 10.25
N PHE A 167 1.10 21.20 11.34
CA PHE A 167 0.56 21.95 12.46
C PHE A 167 1.45 23.14 12.77
N GLY A 168 0.84 24.31 12.95
CA GLY A 168 1.55 25.52 13.38
C GLY A 168 1.86 25.48 14.88
N ASP A 169 2.84 26.29 15.31
CA ASP A 169 3.27 26.37 16.71
C ASP A 169 2.16 26.83 17.68
N GLU A 170 1.15 27.54 17.18
CA GLU A 170 0.02 28.06 17.97
C GLU A 170 -1.24 27.16 17.87
N GLU A 171 -1.21 26.07 17.09
CA GLU A 171 -2.34 25.17 16.94
C GLU A 171 -2.50 24.25 18.15
N TYR A 172 -3.74 24.10 18.62
CA TYR A 172 -4.05 23.13 19.68
C TYR A 172 -4.21 21.75 19.08
N VAL A 173 -3.19 20.90 19.27
CA VAL A 173 -3.14 19.55 18.70
C VAL A 173 -3.42 18.50 19.77
N VAL A 174 -4.43 17.66 19.53
CA VAL A 174 -4.83 16.54 20.38
C VAL A 174 -4.46 15.22 19.71
N ASN A 175 -3.91 14.29 20.50
CA ASN A 175 -3.67 12.91 20.09
C ASN A 175 -4.86 12.02 20.46
N ILE A 176 -5.44 11.34 19.48
CA ILE A 176 -6.46 10.32 19.66
C ILE A 176 -5.84 8.97 19.29
N GLY A 177 -5.70 8.08 20.27
CA GLY A 177 -4.98 6.82 20.08
C GLY A 177 -3.50 6.91 20.47
N PRO A 178 -2.69 5.86 20.22
CA PRO A 178 -2.99 4.65 19.43
C PRO A 178 -4.02 3.70 20.02
N GLN A 179 -4.18 3.67 21.34
CA GLN A 179 -5.25 2.90 21.98
C GLN A 179 -6.36 3.84 22.43
N HIS A 180 -7.50 3.76 21.74
CA HIS A 180 -8.69 4.56 22.06
C HIS A 180 -9.96 3.75 21.81
N PRO A 181 -10.97 3.80 22.71
CA PRO A 181 -12.19 3.00 22.57
C PRO A 181 -12.98 3.26 21.27
N ALA A 182 -12.91 4.49 20.74
CA ALA A 182 -13.65 4.88 19.53
C ALA A 182 -13.06 4.33 18.24
N THR A 183 -11.79 3.91 18.23
CA THR A 183 -11.11 3.46 16.99
C THR A 183 -11.27 1.97 16.70
N HIS A 184 -11.75 1.17 17.64
CA HIS A 184 -11.89 -0.29 17.54
C HIS A 184 -10.62 -1.02 17.02
N GLY A 185 -9.46 -0.40 17.18
CA GLY A 185 -8.18 -0.90 16.71
C GLY A 185 -7.04 -0.03 17.22
N VAL A 186 -5.87 -0.14 16.58
CA VAL A 186 -4.67 0.61 16.99
C VAL A 186 -4.32 1.59 15.88
N MET A 187 -4.82 2.80 16.00
CA MET A 187 -4.58 3.91 15.08
C MET A 187 -4.43 5.20 15.87
N ARG A 188 -3.50 6.04 15.49
CA ARG A 188 -3.29 7.35 16.09
C ARG A 188 -3.71 8.44 15.11
N PHE A 189 -4.53 9.36 15.59
CA PHE A 189 -4.83 10.61 14.91
C PHE A 189 -4.25 11.78 15.68
N ARG A 190 -3.47 12.62 15.02
CA ARG A 190 -3.16 13.96 15.50
C ARG A 190 -4.17 14.91 14.88
N VAL A 191 -4.89 15.62 15.73
CA VAL A 191 -6.03 16.45 15.32
C VAL A 191 -5.80 17.87 15.80
N SER A 192 -5.80 18.84 14.89
CA SER A 192 -5.84 20.26 15.22
C SER A 192 -7.28 20.70 15.39
N LEU A 193 -7.54 21.37 16.49
CA LEU A 193 -8.88 21.80 16.89
C LEU A 193 -8.98 23.30 17.03
N GLU A 194 -10.06 23.88 16.49
CA GLU A 194 -10.55 25.22 16.84
C GLU A 194 -11.86 25.08 17.62
N GLY A 195 -11.74 25.20 18.97
CA GLY A 195 -12.83 24.83 19.88
C GLY A 195 -13.18 23.34 19.78
N GLU A 196 -14.38 23.02 19.29
CA GLU A 196 -14.83 21.62 19.05
C GLU A 196 -14.77 21.24 17.56
N THR A 197 -14.30 22.13 16.69
CA THR A 197 -14.23 21.91 15.27
C THR A 197 -12.85 21.34 14.89
N ILE A 198 -12.86 20.29 14.07
CA ILE A 198 -11.63 19.70 13.53
C ILE A 198 -11.19 20.50 12.32
N GLU A 199 -9.98 21.08 12.38
CA GLU A 199 -9.38 21.83 11.28
C GLU A 199 -8.48 20.94 10.41
N LYS A 200 -7.63 20.11 11.07
CA LYS A 200 -6.69 19.24 10.38
C LYS A 200 -6.61 17.89 11.08
N ILE A 201 -6.38 16.85 10.29
CA ILE A 201 -6.13 15.49 10.78
C ILE A 201 -4.88 14.93 10.11
N ASP A 202 -4.00 14.36 10.93
CA ASP A 202 -2.90 13.52 10.49
C ASP A 202 -3.07 12.12 11.06
N ALA A 203 -3.15 11.13 10.16
CA ALA A 203 -3.35 9.73 10.52
C ALA A 203 -2.01 8.98 10.54
N ASN A 204 -1.71 8.35 11.68
CA ASN A 204 -0.56 7.47 11.80
C ASN A 204 -1.03 6.02 11.90
N CYS A 205 -0.74 5.24 10.87
CA CYS A 205 -1.01 3.81 10.77
C CYS A 205 0.25 3.00 11.15
N GLY A 206 0.15 1.68 11.13
CA GLY A 206 1.32 0.81 11.22
C GLY A 206 1.57 0.14 12.56
N TYR A 207 0.91 0.53 13.63
CA TYR A 207 1.12 -0.06 14.97
C TYR A 207 0.92 -1.58 15.05
N ILE A 208 0.07 -2.11 14.18
CA ILE A 208 -0.18 -3.56 14.05
C ILE A 208 0.31 -4.12 12.71
N HIS A 209 1.08 -3.35 11.95
CA HIS A 209 1.68 -3.82 10.69
C HIS A 209 2.77 -4.85 11.00
N ARG A 210 2.69 -6.02 10.37
CA ARG A 210 3.55 -7.18 10.65
C ARG A 210 4.40 -7.63 9.48
N GLY A 211 4.41 -6.89 8.38
CA GLY A 211 5.12 -7.26 7.15
C GLY A 211 4.63 -8.60 6.57
N ILE A 212 3.32 -8.83 6.59
CA ILE A 212 2.72 -10.12 6.18
C ILE A 212 3.10 -10.46 4.74
N GLU A 213 3.13 -9.49 3.84
CA GLU A 213 3.50 -9.67 2.44
C GLU A 213 4.94 -10.19 2.33
N LYS A 214 5.86 -9.64 3.11
CA LYS A 214 7.26 -10.07 3.13
C LYS A 214 7.40 -11.48 3.72
N MET A 215 6.65 -11.81 4.76
CA MET A 215 6.62 -13.15 5.31
C MET A 215 6.07 -14.17 4.30
N CYS A 216 5.07 -13.79 3.50
CA CYS A 216 4.49 -14.66 2.47
C CYS A 216 5.49 -15.05 1.39
N GLU A 217 6.51 -14.22 1.09
CA GLU A 217 7.55 -14.56 0.11
C GLU A 217 8.37 -15.81 0.50
N SER A 218 8.49 -16.10 1.80
CA SER A 218 9.25 -17.24 2.34
C SER A 218 8.41 -18.48 2.63
N LEU A 219 7.08 -18.41 2.44
CA LEU A 219 6.14 -19.45 2.80
C LEU A 219 5.53 -20.11 1.56
N THR A 220 5.07 -21.35 1.72
CA THR A 220 4.21 -22.00 0.70
C THR A 220 2.78 -21.47 0.78
N TYR A 221 2.03 -21.54 -0.32
CA TYR A 221 0.63 -21.07 -0.35
C TYR A 221 -0.25 -21.63 0.80
N PRO A 222 -0.21 -22.92 1.16
CA PRO A 222 -0.97 -23.41 2.32
C PRO A 222 -0.54 -22.80 3.65
N GLN A 223 0.74 -22.44 3.80
CA GLN A 223 1.25 -21.83 5.04
C GLN A 223 0.80 -20.37 5.17
N THR A 224 0.61 -19.65 4.06
CA THR A 224 0.14 -18.27 4.08
C THR A 224 -1.28 -18.12 4.62
N LEU A 225 -2.08 -19.19 4.56
CA LEU A 225 -3.44 -19.21 5.14
C LEU A 225 -3.47 -18.85 6.63
N ALA A 226 -2.41 -19.19 7.37
CA ALA A 226 -2.32 -18.86 8.79
C ALA A 226 -2.08 -17.36 9.05
N LEU A 227 -1.61 -16.61 8.06
CA LEU A 227 -1.35 -15.18 8.15
C LEU A 227 -2.57 -14.34 7.80
N THR A 228 -3.38 -14.81 6.86
CA THR A 228 -4.50 -14.02 6.31
C THR A 228 -5.61 -13.73 7.30
N ASP A 229 -5.82 -14.57 8.32
CA ASP A 229 -6.81 -14.32 9.38
C ASP A 229 -6.59 -12.98 10.09
N ARG A 230 -5.33 -12.57 10.15
CA ARG A 230 -4.88 -11.43 10.95
C ARG A 230 -4.85 -10.12 10.18
N LEU A 231 -5.21 -10.15 8.90
CA LEU A 231 -5.36 -8.94 8.08
C LEU A 231 -6.57 -8.13 8.55
N ASP A 232 -7.70 -8.82 8.71
CA ASP A 232 -8.90 -8.30 9.34
C ASP A 232 -9.48 -9.39 10.24
N TYR A 233 -9.24 -9.30 11.55
CA TYR A 233 -9.66 -10.34 12.49
C TYR A 233 -11.18 -10.39 12.70
N LEU A 234 -11.92 -9.37 12.28
CA LEU A 234 -13.39 -9.41 12.26
C LEU A 234 -13.91 -10.27 11.10
N GLY A 235 -13.18 -10.30 9.98
CA GLY A 235 -13.51 -11.07 8.78
C GLY A 235 -12.56 -12.25 8.51
N ALA A 236 -12.05 -12.94 9.54
CA ALA A 236 -11.02 -13.95 9.41
C ALA A 236 -11.34 -15.07 8.41
N HIS A 237 -12.60 -15.57 8.39
CA HIS A 237 -13.03 -16.60 7.43
C HIS A 237 -13.07 -16.07 5.99
N GLN A 238 -13.56 -14.85 5.80
CA GLN A 238 -13.62 -14.21 4.48
C GLN A 238 -12.23 -14.00 3.89
N ASN A 239 -11.27 -13.56 4.70
CA ASN A 239 -9.88 -13.40 4.28
C ASN A 239 -9.27 -14.73 3.81
N ARG A 240 -9.47 -15.81 4.57
CA ARG A 240 -9.02 -17.16 4.16
C ARG A 240 -9.76 -17.65 2.93
N HIS A 241 -11.06 -17.45 2.85
CA HIS A 241 -11.87 -17.85 1.70
C HIS A 241 -11.39 -17.15 0.44
N ALA A 242 -11.12 -15.86 0.49
CA ALA A 242 -10.59 -15.08 -0.63
C ALA A 242 -9.25 -15.66 -1.12
N LEU A 243 -8.30 -15.94 -0.21
CA LEU A 243 -7.02 -16.55 -0.59
C LEU A 243 -7.19 -17.95 -1.17
N CYS A 244 -8.04 -18.81 -0.57
CA CYS A 244 -8.33 -20.12 -1.12
C CYS A 244 -8.91 -20.04 -2.53
N ALA A 245 -9.85 -19.12 -2.77
CA ALA A 245 -10.46 -18.92 -4.08
C ALA A 245 -9.42 -18.45 -5.12
N CYS A 246 -8.50 -17.57 -4.74
CA CYS A 246 -7.39 -17.16 -5.61
C CYS A 246 -6.47 -18.32 -5.99
N ILE A 247 -6.10 -19.17 -5.02
CA ILE A 247 -5.24 -20.33 -5.26
C ILE A 247 -5.96 -21.34 -6.16
N GLU A 248 -7.22 -21.63 -5.88
CA GLU A 248 -8.04 -22.56 -6.66
C GLU A 248 -8.19 -22.08 -8.11
N GLN A 249 -8.45 -20.79 -8.31
CA GLN A 249 -8.54 -20.20 -9.65
C GLN A 249 -7.19 -20.28 -10.40
N ALA A 250 -6.08 -19.97 -9.72
CA ALA A 250 -4.74 -20.02 -10.31
C ALA A 250 -4.34 -21.45 -10.70
N MET A 251 -4.77 -22.44 -9.93
CA MET A 251 -4.48 -23.87 -10.16
C MET A 251 -5.52 -24.58 -11.05
N GLY A 252 -6.62 -23.92 -11.41
CA GLY A 252 -7.72 -24.51 -12.15
C GLY A 252 -8.47 -25.59 -11.37
N ILE A 253 -8.54 -25.47 -10.04
CA ILE A 253 -9.22 -26.43 -9.18
C ILE A 253 -10.73 -26.12 -9.15
N GLU A 254 -11.54 -27.06 -9.57
CA GLU A 254 -12.99 -26.97 -9.45
C GLU A 254 -13.45 -27.44 -8.06
N VAL A 255 -14.16 -26.58 -7.38
CA VAL A 255 -14.71 -26.85 -6.05
C VAL A 255 -16.17 -27.24 -6.16
N SER A 256 -16.58 -28.34 -5.50
CA SER A 256 -17.97 -28.80 -5.51
C SER A 256 -18.92 -27.78 -4.86
N ASP A 257 -20.18 -27.76 -5.31
CA ASP A 257 -21.19 -26.85 -4.77
C ASP A 257 -21.40 -27.04 -3.27
N ARG A 258 -21.30 -28.25 -2.76
CA ARG A 258 -21.36 -28.52 -1.32
C ARG A 258 -20.29 -27.72 -0.54
N VAL A 259 -19.06 -27.67 -1.04
CA VAL A 259 -17.97 -26.91 -0.39
C VAL A 259 -18.23 -25.42 -0.47
N LYS A 260 -18.74 -24.92 -1.61
CA LYS A 260 -19.11 -23.50 -1.76
C LYS A 260 -20.16 -23.10 -0.72
N TYR A 261 -21.22 -23.90 -0.57
CA TYR A 261 -22.27 -23.64 0.42
C TYR A 261 -21.73 -23.68 1.86
N ILE A 262 -20.87 -24.65 2.20
CA ILE A 262 -20.28 -24.74 3.53
C ILE A 262 -19.45 -23.48 3.83
N ARG A 263 -18.60 -23.05 2.88
CA ARG A 263 -17.80 -21.82 3.03
C ARG A 263 -18.69 -20.59 3.25
N THR A 264 -19.73 -20.42 2.43
CA THR A 264 -20.68 -19.32 2.58
C THR A 264 -21.37 -19.32 3.95
N ILE A 265 -21.78 -20.50 4.45
CA ILE A 265 -22.37 -20.62 5.78
C ILE A 265 -21.36 -20.20 6.86
N MET A 266 -20.11 -20.61 6.74
CA MET A 266 -19.07 -20.26 7.69
C MET A 266 -18.76 -18.76 7.66
N ASP A 267 -18.67 -18.15 6.48
CA ASP A 267 -18.47 -16.71 6.33
C ASP A 267 -19.61 -15.90 6.97
N LEU A 268 -20.84 -16.32 6.74
CA LEU A 268 -22.02 -15.68 7.31
C LEU A 268 -22.16 -15.92 8.83
N SER A 269 -21.61 -17.02 9.35
CA SER A 269 -21.68 -17.32 10.79
C SER A 269 -20.93 -16.30 11.64
N LEU A 270 -19.90 -15.64 11.09
CA LEU A 270 -19.15 -14.58 11.78
C LEU A 270 -20.00 -13.37 12.14
N ILE A 271 -21.11 -13.13 11.43
CA ILE A 271 -22.03 -12.03 11.72
C ILE A 271 -22.67 -12.23 13.11
N HIS A 272 -22.80 -13.47 13.55
CA HIS A 272 -23.46 -13.85 14.80
C HIS A 272 -22.50 -14.18 15.95
N ILE A 273 -21.21 -14.32 15.65
CA ILE A 273 -20.18 -14.65 16.63
C ILE A 273 -19.49 -13.38 17.13
#